data_88a95aba32f13d5172d12636b3a73dc3
#
_entry.id   88a95aba32f13d5172d12636b3a73dc3
#
_cell.length_a   1.000
_cell.length_b   1.000
_cell.length_c   1.000
_cell.angle_alpha   90.00
_cell.angle_beta   90.00
_cell.angle_gamma   90.00
#
_symmetry.space_group_name_H-M   'P 1'
#
loop_
_entity.id
_entity.type
_entity.pdbx_description
1 polymer ?
#
loop_
_entity_poly.entity_id
_entity_poly.type
_entity_poly.pdbx_seq_one_letter_code
_entity_poly.pdbx_strand_id
1 'polypeptide(L)' 'MRFSAFCEYTYDEEGHRFAEYGMCCKTGSTDVKIRGITLEKSEINELLAMLRSGRPEMCHIQYIIEDFITLKSSVI' A
#
# COMPACT_ATOMS: atom_id res chain seq x y z
N MET A 1 16.57 -2.35 0.63
CA MET A 1 15.11 -2.44 0.86
C MET A 1 14.37 -2.35 -0.46
N ARG A 2 13.46 -3.26 -0.70
CA ARG A 2 12.65 -3.30 -1.92
C ARG A 2 11.19 -3.11 -1.60
N PHE A 3 10.52 -2.30 -2.41
CA PHE A 3 9.08 -2.09 -2.34
C PHE A 3 8.43 -2.59 -3.62
N SER A 4 7.34 -3.33 -3.47
CA SER A 4 6.55 -3.80 -4.61
C SER A 4 5.07 -3.75 -4.26
N ALA A 5 4.24 -3.54 -5.27
CA ALA A 5 2.79 -3.58 -5.10
C ALA A 5 2.26 -4.95 -5.49
N PHE A 6 1.14 -5.33 -4.90
CA PHE A 6 0.40 -6.52 -5.31
C PHE A 6 -1.09 -6.21 -5.39
N CYS A 7 -1.80 -7.05 -6.12
CA CYS A 7 -3.24 -6.93 -6.28
C CYS A 7 -3.90 -8.20 -5.77
N GLU A 8 -4.92 -8.04 -4.96
CA GLU A 8 -5.74 -9.15 -4.50
C GLU A 8 -7.19 -8.88 -4.88
N TYR A 9 -7.94 -9.94 -5.15
CA TYR A 9 -9.37 -9.82 -5.38
C TYR A 9 -10.10 -10.19 -4.11
N THR A 10 -11.11 -9.40 -3.78
CA THR A 10 -11.96 -9.63 -2.60
C THR A 10 -13.41 -9.42 -3.00
N TYR A 11 -14.34 -9.71 -2.08
CA TYR A 11 -15.77 -9.60 -2.33
C TYR A 11 -16.39 -8.70 -1.28
N ASP A 12 -17.36 -7.87 -1.70
CA ASP A 12 -18.14 -7.08 -0.77
C ASP A 12 -19.26 -7.94 -0.15
N GLU A 13 -20.09 -7.31 0.68
CA GLU A 13 -21.18 -8.00 1.36
C GLU A 13 -22.23 -8.53 0.38
N GLU A 14 -22.33 -7.94 -0.80
CA GLU A 14 -23.27 -8.36 -1.85
C GLU A 14 -22.68 -9.38 -2.79
N GLY A 15 -21.43 -9.78 -2.59
CA GLY A 15 -20.75 -10.77 -3.40
C GLY A 15 -20.12 -10.22 -4.67
N HIS A 16 -20.01 -8.90 -4.82
CA HIS A 16 -19.34 -8.30 -5.96
C HIS A 16 -17.82 -8.36 -5.77
N ARG A 17 -17.12 -8.81 -6.81
CA ARG A 17 -15.66 -8.91 -6.79
C ARG A 17 -15.04 -7.56 -7.12
N PHE A 18 -14.02 -7.18 -6.37
CA PHE A 18 -13.25 -5.98 -6.66
C PHE A 18 -11.77 -6.21 -6.37
N ALA A 19 -10.92 -5.40 -7.00
CA ALA A 19 -9.47 -5.45 -6.82
C ALA A 19 -9.05 -4.51 -5.69
N GLU A 20 -8.13 -4.99 -4.87
CA GLU A 20 -7.59 -4.24 -3.76
C GLU A 20 -6.08 -4.30 -3.84
N TYR A 21 -5.41 -3.18 -3.66
CA TYR A 21 -3.97 -3.09 -3.80
C TYR A 21 -3.28 -2.98 -2.45
N GLY A 22 -2.18 -3.67 -2.34
CA GLY A 22 -1.34 -3.63 -1.16
C GLY A 22 0.12 -3.49 -1.53
N MET A 23 0.98 -3.56 -0.54
CA MET A 23 2.40 -3.35 -0.72
C MET A 23 3.20 -4.38 0.05
N CYS A 24 4.31 -4.81 -0.56
CA CYS A 24 5.28 -5.68 0.06
C CYS A 24 6.59 -4.93 0.20
N CYS A 25 7.20 -5.02 1.37
CA CYS A 25 8.50 -4.44 1.65
C CYS A 25 9.44 -5.54 2.09
N LYS A 26 10.59 -5.65 1.41
CA LYS A 26 11.63 -6.63 1.73
C LYS A 26 12.90 -5.94 2.15
N THR A 27 13.48 -6.38 3.26
CA THR A 27 14.79 -5.93 3.70
C THR A 27 15.52 -7.12 4.35
N GLY A 28 16.65 -7.52 3.76
CA GLY A 28 17.37 -8.69 4.22
C GLY A 28 16.49 -9.92 4.25
N SER A 29 16.30 -10.51 5.43
CA SER A 29 15.45 -11.68 5.64
C SER A 29 14.03 -11.33 6.09
N THR A 30 13.71 -10.05 6.20
CA THR A 30 12.41 -9.59 6.70
C THR A 30 11.50 -9.20 5.56
N ASP A 31 10.29 -9.77 5.54
CA ASP A 31 9.23 -9.42 4.60
C ASP A 31 8.05 -8.85 5.37
N VAL A 32 7.62 -7.65 4.99
CA VAL A 32 6.41 -7.04 5.55
C VAL A 32 5.40 -6.86 4.43
N LYS A 33 4.19 -7.35 4.63
CA LYS A 33 3.12 -7.27 3.66
C LYS A 33 1.95 -6.49 4.25
N ILE A 34 1.54 -5.44 3.57
CA ILE A 34 0.45 -4.58 4.01
C ILE A 34 -0.66 -4.65 2.97
N ARG A 35 -1.82 -5.14 3.38
CA ARG A 35 -2.96 -5.37 2.51
C ARG A 35 -3.99 -4.26 2.64
N GLY A 36 -4.82 -4.13 1.61
CA GLY A 36 -5.98 -3.25 1.68
C GLY A 36 -5.65 -1.77 1.77
N ILE A 37 -4.61 -1.33 1.06
CA ILE A 37 -4.19 0.07 1.11
C ILE A 37 -5.11 0.96 0.30
N THR A 38 -5.42 0.56 -0.94
CA THR A 38 -6.24 1.36 -1.84
C THR A 38 -6.91 0.49 -2.89
N LEU A 39 -7.99 1.00 -3.47
CA LEU A 39 -8.68 0.35 -4.59
C LEU A 39 -8.21 0.90 -5.94
N GLU A 40 -7.34 1.92 -5.94
CA GLU A 40 -6.89 2.58 -7.15
C GLU A 40 -5.43 2.25 -7.45
N LYS A 41 -5.18 1.70 -8.64
CA LYS A 41 -3.83 1.34 -9.08
C LYS A 41 -2.91 2.56 -9.14
N SER A 42 -3.42 3.70 -9.59
CA SER A 42 -2.65 4.93 -9.65
C SER A 42 -2.15 5.40 -8.29
N GLU A 43 -2.96 5.20 -7.25
CA GLU A 43 -2.59 5.58 -5.90
C GLU A 43 -1.50 4.68 -5.33
N ILE A 44 -1.56 3.37 -5.58
CA ILE A 44 -0.50 2.48 -5.09
C ILE A 44 0.83 2.77 -5.81
N ASN A 45 0.79 3.13 -7.08
CA ASN A 45 1.99 3.51 -7.82
C ASN A 45 2.59 4.82 -7.28
N GLU A 46 1.75 5.77 -6.92
CA GLU A 46 2.17 7.01 -6.28
C GLU A 46 2.86 6.75 -4.95
N LEU A 47 2.27 5.89 -4.12
CA LEU A 47 2.85 5.53 -2.84
C LEU A 47 4.21 4.82 -3.01
N LEU A 48 4.32 3.91 -3.98
CA LEU A 48 5.58 3.25 -4.30
C LEU A 48 6.65 4.26 -4.68
N ALA A 49 6.32 5.23 -5.52
CA ALA A 49 7.27 6.25 -5.94
C ALA A 49 7.76 7.08 -4.76
N MET A 50 6.86 7.44 -3.85
CA MET A 50 7.20 8.17 -2.63
C MET A 50 8.16 7.38 -1.75
N LEU A 51 7.89 6.11 -1.54
CA LEU A 51 8.72 5.25 -0.70
C LEU A 51 10.10 5.00 -1.32
N ARG A 52 10.14 4.79 -2.63
CA ARG A 52 11.40 4.56 -3.33
C ARG A 52 12.30 5.79 -3.34
N SER A 53 11.73 6.98 -3.49
CA SER A 53 12.51 8.22 -3.49
C SER A 53 12.89 8.67 -2.09
N GLY A 54 12.02 8.46 -1.10
CA GLY A 54 12.26 8.86 0.28
C GLY A 54 13.16 7.94 1.07
N ARG A 55 13.27 6.69 0.64
CA ARG A 55 14.08 5.66 1.31
C ARG A 55 13.89 5.62 2.83
N PRO A 56 12.64 5.47 3.31
CA PRO A 56 12.38 5.49 4.74
C PRO A 56 12.94 4.25 5.44
N GLU A 57 13.15 4.37 6.75
CA GLU A 57 13.48 3.22 7.57
C GLU A 57 12.25 2.33 7.76
N MET A 58 12.49 1.03 7.96
CA MET A 58 11.40 0.06 8.11
C MET A 58 10.39 0.45 9.17
N CYS A 59 10.84 1.00 10.29
CA CYS A 59 9.96 1.39 11.39
C CYS A 59 9.04 2.57 11.04
N HIS A 60 9.34 3.33 10.01
CA HIS A 60 8.54 4.48 9.58
C HIS A 60 7.56 4.18 8.45
N ILE A 61 7.71 3.03 7.79
CA ILE A 61 6.92 2.70 6.60
C ILE A 61 5.43 2.65 6.92
N GLN A 62 5.06 2.04 8.02
CA GLN A 62 3.66 1.93 8.40
C GLN A 62 3.02 3.30 8.62
N TYR A 63 3.74 4.22 9.25
CA TYR A 63 3.26 5.59 9.46
C TYR A 63 3.07 6.34 8.15
N ILE A 64 3.99 6.17 7.22
CA ILE A 64 3.89 6.79 5.89
C ILE A 64 2.66 6.28 5.16
N ILE A 65 2.41 4.98 5.20
CA ILE A 65 1.25 4.37 4.56
C ILE A 65 -0.05 4.84 5.22
N GLU A 66 -0.10 4.90 6.54
CA GLU A 66 -1.27 5.39 7.26
C GLU A 66 -1.57 6.84 6.93
N ASP A 67 -0.54 7.70 6.86
CA ASP A 67 -0.70 9.09 6.45
C ASP A 67 -1.23 9.19 5.03
N PHE A 68 -0.71 8.37 4.12
CA PHE A 68 -1.16 8.34 2.74
C PHE A 68 -2.64 7.97 2.64
N ILE A 69 -3.06 6.93 3.35
CA ILE A 69 -4.47 6.49 3.38
C ILE A 69 -5.36 7.61 3.93
N THR A 70 -4.93 8.24 5.01
CA THR A 70 -5.67 9.33 5.64
C THR A 70 -5.86 10.51 4.69
N LEU A 71 -4.80 10.90 3.98
CA LEU A 71 -4.85 11.99 3.00
C LEU A 71 -5.82 11.68 1.86
N LYS A 72 -5.81 10.44 1.37
CA LYS A 72 -6.72 10.05 0.28
C LYS A 72 -8.16 9.92 0.76
N SER A 73 -8.37 9.50 2.00
CA SER A 73 -9.71 9.32 2.56
C SER A 73 -10.37 10.63 2.98
N SER A 74 -9.58 11.66 3.28
CA SER A 74 -10.10 12.95 3.76
C SER A 74 -10.50 13.91 2.64
N VAL A 75 -10.37 13.50 1.40
CA VAL A 75 -10.79 14.30 0.24
C VAL A 75 -12.31 14.20 0.10
N ILE A 76 -12.97 15.21 0.54
CA ILE A 76 -14.42 15.31 0.42
C ILE A 76 -14.77 16.39 -0.57
#